data_f56b092beb0dc07094c4ec21d43efd6e
#
_entry.id   f56b092beb0dc07094c4ec21d43efd6e
#
_cell.length_a   1.000
_cell.length_b   1.000
_cell.length_c   1.000
_cell.angle_alpha   90.00
_cell.angle_beta   90.00
_cell.angle_gamma   90.00
#
_symmetry.space_group_name_H-M   'P 1'
#
loop_
_entity.id
_entity.type
_entity.pdbx_description
1 polymer ?
#
loop_
_entity_poly.entity_id
_entity_poly.type
_entity_poly.pdbx_seq_one_letter_code
_entity_poly.pdbx_strand_id
1 'polypeptide(L)'
;MYKRQVKYGVTVNCLAPAAFTRMTADLPGIVGTDEGAEEAMSPRWISVITAWLCSEAAQNVTGRVFDVVGERLGIAEQWHLGPSAKQTDDPEGLTDIVKELMKDAQLNPDMSGMPTEGPGRPSKDI
;
A
#
# COMPACT_ATOMS: atom_id res chain seq x y z
N MET A 1 -2.05 -16.57 -6.87
CA MET A 1 -1.87 -16.76 -8.33
C MET A 1 -0.39 -16.74 -8.72
N TYR A 2 0.41 -15.73 -8.36
CA TYR A 2 1.85 -15.63 -8.71
C TYR A 2 2.72 -16.86 -8.34
N LYS A 3 2.40 -17.58 -7.26
CA LYS A 3 3.17 -18.75 -6.81
C LYS A 3 3.23 -19.89 -7.83
N ARG A 4 2.26 -19.99 -8.73
CA ARG A 4 2.24 -21.03 -9.78
C ARG A 4 3.09 -20.63 -10.98
N GLN A 5 3.21 -19.35 -11.26
CA GLN A 5 3.93 -18.82 -12.42
C GLN A 5 5.44 -18.79 -12.21
N VAL A 6 5.90 -18.62 -10.96
CA VAL A 6 7.34 -18.59 -10.62
C VAL A 6 8.11 -19.77 -11.21
N LYS A 7 7.57 -20.99 -11.17
CA LYS A 7 8.22 -22.16 -11.73
C LYS A 7 8.42 -22.13 -13.25
N TYR A 8 7.72 -21.22 -13.94
CA TYR A 8 7.84 -21.00 -15.38
C TYR A 8 8.58 -19.72 -15.73
N GLY A 9 9.17 -19.05 -14.74
CA GLY A 9 9.84 -17.76 -14.95
C GLY A 9 8.89 -16.60 -15.27
N VAL A 10 7.60 -16.73 -14.99
CA VAL A 10 6.59 -15.69 -15.24
C VAL A 10 6.38 -14.86 -13.98
N THR A 11 6.57 -13.56 -14.07
CA THR A 11 6.25 -12.60 -13.00
C THR A 11 4.78 -12.17 -13.09
N VAL A 12 4.16 -11.92 -11.93
CA VAL A 12 2.78 -11.43 -11.82
C VAL A 12 2.76 -10.31 -10.79
N ASN A 13 2.47 -9.10 -11.22
CA ASN A 13 2.36 -7.92 -10.38
C ASN A 13 1.02 -7.21 -10.65
N CYS A 14 0.61 -6.35 -9.75
CA CYS A 14 -0.58 -5.52 -9.87
C CYS A 14 -0.19 -4.05 -9.84
N LEU A 15 -0.96 -3.22 -10.53
CA LEU A 15 -0.92 -1.77 -10.42
C LEU A 15 -2.23 -1.29 -9.78
N ALA A 16 -2.14 -0.37 -8.84
CA ALA A 16 -3.24 0.40 -8.26
C ALA A 16 -3.08 1.85 -8.74
N PRO A 17 -3.63 2.20 -9.92
CA PRO A 17 -3.37 3.49 -10.55
C PRO A 17 -4.37 4.55 -10.13
N ALA A 18 -3.88 5.79 -9.95
CA ALA A 18 -4.69 7.01 -9.96
C ALA A 18 -4.06 8.04 -10.89
N ALA A 19 -4.84 8.56 -11.81
CA ALA A 19 -4.40 9.54 -12.79
C ALA A 19 -5.53 10.49 -13.18
N PHE A 20 -5.16 11.68 -13.64
CA PHE A 20 -6.09 12.62 -14.23
C PHE A 20 -6.43 12.19 -15.67
N THR A 21 -7.70 11.97 -15.91
CA THR A 21 -8.24 11.58 -17.21
C THR A 21 -9.60 12.23 -17.41
N ARG A 22 -10.15 12.17 -18.61
CA ARG A 22 -11.53 12.63 -18.86
C ARG A 22 -12.58 11.99 -17.95
N MET A 23 -12.34 10.76 -17.49
CA MET A 23 -13.25 10.05 -16.59
C MET A 23 -13.13 10.52 -15.13
N THR A 24 -11.99 11.06 -14.76
CA THR A 24 -11.69 11.49 -13.38
C THR A 24 -11.69 13.01 -13.21
N ALA A 25 -11.90 13.76 -14.28
CA ALA A 25 -11.82 15.23 -14.28
C ALA A 25 -12.82 15.89 -13.32
N ASP A 26 -14.00 15.28 -13.15
CA ASP A 26 -15.06 15.82 -12.29
C ASP A 26 -14.97 15.32 -10.84
N LEU A 27 -13.97 14.48 -10.50
CA LEU A 27 -13.81 13.97 -9.15
C LEU A 27 -13.03 14.98 -8.28
N PRO A 28 -13.61 15.41 -7.14
CA PRO A 28 -12.93 16.33 -6.25
C PRO A 28 -11.66 15.69 -5.66
N GLY A 29 -10.57 16.46 -5.61
CA GLY A 29 -9.31 16.04 -4.99
C GLY A 29 -8.39 15.16 -5.83
N ILE A 30 -8.72 14.89 -7.10
CA ILE A 30 -7.84 14.13 -8.01
C ILE A 30 -6.67 15.01 -8.49
N VAL A 31 -6.92 16.26 -8.76
CA VAL A 31 -5.90 17.20 -9.21
C VAL A 31 -5.83 18.37 -8.24
N GLY A 32 -4.62 18.79 -7.90
CA GLY A 32 -4.38 20.02 -7.16
C GLY A 32 -4.76 21.26 -8.00
N THR A 33 -4.86 22.41 -7.33
CA THR A 33 -5.15 23.69 -7.99
C THR A 33 -3.90 24.39 -8.53
N ASP A 34 -2.74 23.81 -8.30
CA ASP A 34 -1.44 24.42 -8.66
C ASP A 34 -1.13 24.24 -10.15
N GLU A 35 -0.33 25.15 -10.68
CA GLU A 35 0.16 25.05 -12.06
C GLU A 35 0.99 23.76 -12.25
N GLY A 36 0.66 22.99 -13.27
CA GLY A 36 1.30 21.68 -13.52
C GLY A 36 0.69 20.48 -12.80
N ALA A 37 -0.35 20.67 -11.98
CA ALA A 37 -1.00 19.58 -11.26
C ALA A 37 -1.58 18.49 -12.20
N GLU A 38 -2.10 18.88 -13.36
CA GLU A 38 -2.60 17.92 -14.37
C GLU A 38 -1.47 17.07 -14.95
N GLU A 39 -0.31 17.67 -15.22
CA GLU A 39 0.86 16.94 -15.74
C GLU A 39 1.45 16.00 -14.67
N ALA A 40 1.49 16.42 -13.41
CA ALA A 40 1.91 15.60 -12.30
C ALA A 40 1.00 14.36 -12.11
N MET A 41 -0.29 14.47 -12.47
CA MET A 41 -1.26 13.38 -12.45
C MET A 41 -1.47 12.71 -13.82
N SER A 42 -0.58 12.94 -14.77
CA SER A 42 -0.68 12.39 -16.13
C SER A 42 -0.70 10.85 -16.14
N PRO A 43 -1.57 10.21 -16.95
CA PRO A 43 -1.60 8.75 -17.12
C PRO A 43 -0.29 8.16 -17.64
N ARG A 44 0.60 8.95 -18.21
CA ARG A 44 1.92 8.50 -18.70
C ARG A 44 2.74 7.82 -17.60
N TRP A 45 2.59 8.24 -16.36
CA TRP A 45 3.32 7.65 -15.23
C TRP A 45 3.00 6.16 -15.04
N ILE A 46 1.76 5.76 -15.32
CA ILE A 46 1.35 4.35 -15.28
C ILE A 46 2.06 3.56 -16.39
N SER A 47 2.24 4.18 -17.57
CA SER A 47 2.93 3.53 -18.69
C SER A 47 4.40 3.28 -18.40
N VAL A 48 5.08 4.19 -17.68
CA VAL A 48 6.50 4.06 -17.33
C VAL A 48 6.74 2.82 -16.48
N ILE A 49 6.02 2.66 -15.37
CA ILE A 49 6.18 1.48 -14.50
C ILE A 49 5.73 0.20 -15.21
N THR A 50 4.69 0.26 -16.03
CA THR A 50 4.23 -0.89 -16.81
C THR A 50 5.32 -1.37 -17.77
N ALA A 51 5.94 -0.46 -18.51
CA ALA A 51 7.04 -0.80 -19.43
C ALA A 51 8.24 -1.39 -18.67
N TRP A 52 8.59 -0.83 -17.51
CA TRP A 52 9.67 -1.37 -16.68
C TRP A 52 9.36 -2.78 -16.18
N LEU A 53 8.12 -3.05 -15.73
CA LEU A 53 7.70 -4.38 -15.27
C LEU A 53 7.73 -5.43 -16.39
N CYS A 54 7.64 -5.01 -17.65
CA CYS A 54 7.75 -5.87 -18.82
C CYS A 54 9.21 -6.08 -19.30
N SER A 55 10.19 -5.42 -18.66
CA SER A 55 11.60 -5.51 -19.02
C SER A 55 12.34 -6.62 -18.27
N GLU A 56 13.53 -6.98 -18.75
CA GLU A 56 14.42 -7.92 -18.06
C GLU A 56 14.87 -7.41 -16.68
N ALA A 57 14.91 -6.09 -16.48
CA ALA A 57 15.27 -5.49 -15.19
C ALA A 57 14.30 -5.87 -14.06
N ALA A 58 13.05 -6.22 -14.40
CA ALA A 58 12.02 -6.61 -13.44
C ALA A 58 11.84 -8.14 -13.29
N GLN A 59 12.70 -8.95 -13.89
CA GLN A 59 12.56 -10.42 -13.92
C GLN A 59 12.45 -11.09 -12.54
N ASN A 60 12.98 -10.45 -11.49
CA ASN A 60 12.92 -10.94 -10.11
C ASN A 60 11.81 -10.27 -9.27
N VAL A 61 11.00 -9.41 -9.87
CA VAL A 61 9.91 -8.68 -9.20
C VAL A 61 8.60 -9.39 -9.48
N THR A 62 8.02 -10.00 -8.45
CA THR A 62 6.73 -10.72 -8.58
C THR A 62 5.92 -10.65 -7.29
N GLY A 63 4.59 -10.69 -7.40
CA GLY A 63 3.67 -10.69 -6.26
C GLY A 63 3.57 -9.34 -5.57
N ARG A 64 3.91 -8.25 -6.24
CA ARG A 64 3.83 -6.89 -5.69
C ARG A 64 2.59 -6.17 -6.19
N VAL A 65 2.14 -5.20 -5.39
CA VAL A 65 1.14 -4.22 -5.77
C VAL A 65 1.83 -2.87 -5.77
N PHE A 66 1.89 -2.23 -6.93
CA PHE A 66 2.47 -0.89 -7.09
C PHE A 66 1.36 0.14 -7.03
N ASP A 67 1.44 1.05 -6.07
CA ASP A 67 0.57 2.22 -5.95
C ASP A 67 1.15 3.34 -6.81
N VAL A 68 0.41 3.75 -7.83
CA VAL A 68 0.86 4.73 -8.83
C VAL A 68 -0.12 5.90 -8.83
N VAL A 69 0.21 6.97 -8.14
CA VAL A 69 -0.62 8.18 -8.04
C VAL A 69 0.10 9.32 -8.72
N GLY A 70 -0.27 9.60 -9.98
CA GLY A 70 0.48 10.52 -10.81
C GLY A 70 1.96 10.14 -10.85
N GLU A 71 2.85 11.09 -10.56
CA GLU A 71 4.31 10.89 -10.53
C GLU A 71 4.82 10.11 -9.30
N ARG A 72 3.97 9.89 -8.28
CA ARG A 72 4.33 9.13 -7.09
C ARG A 72 4.22 7.63 -7.36
N LEU A 73 5.28 6.89 -7.05
CA LEU A 73 5.33 5.44 -7.09
C LEU A 73 5.58 4.87 -5.69
N GLY A 74 4.71 3.98 -5.26
CA GLY A 74 4.84 3.26 -3.99
C GLY A 74 4.67 1.75 -4.15
N ILE A 75 4.94 1.02 -3.12
CA ILE A 75 4.60 -0.40 -3.00
C ILE A 75 3.58 -0.54 -1.86
N ALA A 76 2.39 -1.04 -2.20
CA ALA A 76 1.41 -1.39 -1.17
C ALA A 76 1.87 -2.69 -0.50
N GLU A 77 2.20 -2.60 0.77
CA GLU A 77 2.59 -3.76 1.57
C GLU A 77 1.35 -4.62 1.85
N GLN A 78 1.55 -5.92 1.76
CA GLN A 78 0.52 -6.89 2.06
C GLN A 78 0.55 -7.23 3.56
N TRP A 79 -0.39 -8.06 3.99
CA TRP A 79 -0.40 -8.60 5.33
C TRP A 79 0.94 -9.27 5.67
N HIS A 80 1.53 -8.86 6.76
CA HIS A 80 2.70 -9.47 7.37
C HIS A 80 2.41 -9.73 8.86
N LEU A 81 3.13 -10.67 9.44
CA LEU A 81 3.03 -10.95 10.86
C LEU A 81 3.70 -9.79 11.63
N GLY A 82 2.93 -9.13 12.46
CA GLY A 82 3.42 -8.10 13.37
C GLY A 82 4.09 -8.69 14.61
N PRO A 83 4.25 -7.91 15.68
CA PRO A 83 4.80 -8.39 16.94
C PRO A 83 3.98 -9.58 17.48
N SER A 84 4.65 -10.51 18.11
CA SER A 84 4.02 -11.70 18.65
C SER A 84 4.56 -12.02 20.06
N ALA A 85 3.72 -12.59 20.90
CA ALA A 85 4.08 -13.02 22.25
C ALA A 85 3.48 -14.38 22.57
N LYS A 86 3.99 -15.03 23.63
CA LYS A 86 3.37 -16.23 24.16
C LYS A 86 2.06 -15.86 24.85
N GLN A 87 0.99 -16.52 24.46
CA GLN A 87 -0.33 -16.34 25.06
C GLN A 87 -0.39 -16.97 26.45
N THR A 88 -1.28 -16.47 27.32
CA THR A 88 -1.69 -17.07 28.59
C THR A 88 -3.09 -17.67 28.46
N ASP A 89 -3.43 -18.61 29.34
CA ASP A 89 -4.77 -19.18 29.49
C ASP A 89 -5.65 -18.37 30.46
N ASP A 90 -5.05 -17.37 31.12
CA ASP A 90 -5.77 -16.42 31.98
C ASP A 90 -6.16 -15.16 31.19
N PRO A 91 -7.47 -14.89 30.97
CA PRO A 91 -7.91 -13.71 30.22
C PRO A 91 -7.49 -12.37 30.85
N GLU A 92 -7.35 -12.29 32.17
CA GLU A 92 -6.92 -11.04 32.83
C GLU A 92 -5.45 -10.71 32.48
N GLY A 93 -4.60 -11.73 32.42
CA GLY A 93 -3.20 -11.60 32.04
C GLY A 93 -2.97 -11.17 30.58
N LEU A 94 -3.98 -11.29 29.70
CA LEU A 94 -3.87 -10.85 28.32
C LEU A 94 -3.74 -9.33 28.17
N THR A 95 -4.27 -8.55 29.10
CA THR A 95 -4.22 -7.08 29.03
C THR A 95 -2.78 -6.57 28.90
N ASP A 96 -1.86 -7.06 29.72
CA ASP A 96 -0.47 -6.62 29.71
C ASP A 96 0.27 -7.12 28.45
N ILE A 97 -0.02 -8.35 28.02
CA ILE A 97 0.55 -8.91 26.80
C ILE A 97 0.12 -8.08 25.58
N VAL A 98 -1.17 -7.75 25.47
CA VAL A 98 -1.69 -6.96 24.35
C VAL A 98 -1.14 -5.53 24.37
N LYS A 99 -1.01 -4.90 25.53
CA LYS A 99 -0.37 -3.58 25.66
C LYS A 99 1.06 -3.59 25.12
N GLU A 100 1.83 -4.60 25.45
CA GLU A 100 3.20 -4.71 24.96
C GLU A 100 3.25 -4.93 23.44
N LEU A 101 2.39 -5.79 22.90
CA LEU A 101 2.27 -5.99 21.45
C LEU A 101 1.86 -4.71 20.73
N MET A 102 0.95 -3.92 21.30
CA MET A 102 0.46 -2.67 20.68
C MET A 102 1.52 -1.58 20.58
N LYS A 103 2.56 -1.58 21.43
CA LYS A 103 3.66 -0.61 21.31
C LYS A 103 4.39 -0.68 19.97
N ASP A 104 4.62 -1.90 19.48
CA ASP A 104 5.38 -2.17 18.26
C ASP A 104 4.48 -2.44 17.04
N ALA A 105 3.19 -2.63 17.25
CA ALA A 105 2.24 -2.84 16.17
C ALA A 105 2.11 -1.58 15.29
N GLN A 106 1.99 -1.78 13.99
CA GLN A 106 1.69 -0.70 13.06
C GLN A 106 0.22 -0.30 13.18
N LEU A 107 -0.03 1.00 13.14
CA LEU A 107 -1.39 1.53 13.06
C LEU A 107 -2.00 1.23 11.68
N ASN A 108 -3.31 1.07 11.65
CA ASN A 108 -4.02 0.94 10.40
C ASN A 108 -3.89 2.23 9.58
N PRO A 109 -3.53 2.14 8.30
CA PRO A 109 -3.48 3.30 7.44
C PRO A 109 -4.90 3.81 7.11
N ASP A 110 -5.00 5.07 6.73
CA ASP A 110 -6.19 5.62 6.10
C ASP A 110 -6.27 5.22 4.61
N MET A 111 -7.25 5.76 3.89
CA MET A 111 -7.42 5.49 2.46
C MET A 111 -6.26 6.02 1.59
N SER A 112 -5.44 6.92 2.11
CA SER A 112 -4.24 7.42 1.43
C SER A 112 -2.99 6.59 1.74
N GLY A 113 -3.12 5.56 2.58
CA GLY A 113 -2.01 4.71 3.02
C GLY A 113 -1.16 5.32 4.14
N MET A 114 -1.60 6.42 4.74
CA MET A 114 -0.88 7.07 5.84
C MET A 114 -1.38 6.56 7.19
N PRO A 115 -0.47 6.29 8.15
CA PRO A 115 -0.87 5.95 9.52
C PRO A 115 -1.74 7.06 10.10
N THR A 116 -2.86 6.68 10.72
CA THR A 116 -3.80 7.67 11.26
C THR A 116 -3.89 7.59 12.78
N GLU A 117 -3.73 8.73 13.41
CA GLU A 117 -3.99 8.93 14.83
C GLU A 117 -5.18 9.88 15.02
N GLY A 118 -5.89 9.76 16.14
CA GLY A 118 -6.94 10.70 16.50
C GLY A 118 -8.19 10.06 17.08
N PRO A 119 -9.17 10.87 17.52
CA PRO A 119 -10.39 10.39 18.16
C PRO A 119 -11.18 9.41 17.27
N GLY A 120 -11.60 8.30 17.85
CA GLY A 120 -12.38 7.27 17.14
C GLY A 120 -11.60 6.44 16.13
N ARG A 121 -10.29 6.58 16.08
CA ARG A 121 -9.39 5.78 15.24
C ARG A 121 -8.60 4.79 16.08
N PRO A 122 -8.10 3.69 15.49
CA PRO A 122 -7.24 2.76 16.20
C PRO A 122 -6.08 3.50 16.86
N SER A 123 -5.87 3.24 18.14
CA SER A 123 -4.76 3.78 18.93
C SER A 123 -3.88 2.64 19.41
N LYS A 124 -2.61 2.93 19.72
CA LYS A 124 -1.72 2.01 20.40
C LYS A 124 -2.00 1.96 21.92
N ASP A 125 -2.72 2.96 22.43
CA ASP A 125 -3.08 3.05 23.86
C ASP A 125 -4.36 2.25 24.13
N ILE A 126 -4.27 1.27 25.02
CA ILE A 126 -5.38 0.45 25.53
C ILE A 126 -5.36 0.39 27.06
#